data_6e05b1941563e432841f29ff9af20c2c
#
_entry.id   6e05b1941563e432841f29ff9af20c2c
#
_cell.length_a   1.000
_cell.length_b   1.000
_cell.length_c   1.000
_cell.angle_alpha   90.00
_cell.angle_beta   90.00
_cell.angle_gamma   90.00
#
_symmetry.space_group_name_H-M   'P 1'
#
loop_
_entity.id
_entity.type
_entity.pdbx_description
1 polymer ?
#
loop_
_entity_poly.entity_id
_entity_poly.type
_entity_poly.pdbx_seq_one_letter_code
_entity_poly.pdbx_strand_id
1 'polypeptide(L)'
;MFKRITHTFIHVLDQDEALGFYVGKLGMVVNIDADLGFMRWLTVSLPEQADFQLGLMLPGPPVYDDATVEEIRELVTKGAAGGGVIFETDDCRGTYEKLRAAGVEFTQEPTERFYGTDCALHDPFGNPIRFTEPAEGPIVVPSADELREQG
;
A
#
# COMPACT_ATOMS: atom_id res chain seq x y z
N MET A 1 -19.46 19.13 9.86
CA MET A 1 -18.59 17.98 10.17
C MET A 1 -18.04 17.39 8.87
N PHE A 2 -17.08 16.52 8.95
CA PHE A 2 -16.42 15.91 7.78
C PHE A 2 -17.40 15.10 6.91
N LYS A 3 -17.15 15.06 5.60
CA LYS A 3 -18.01 14.32 4.65
C LYS A 3 -17.42 12.97 4.27
N ARG A 4 -16.10 12.89 4.08
CA ARG A 4 -15.39 11.67 3.65
C ARG A 4 -13.88 11.81 3.84
N ILE A 5 -13.19 10.68 3.79
CA ILE A 5 -11.73 10.65 3.66
C ILE A 5 -11.42 10.74 2.17
N THR A 6 -10.53 11.64 1.77
CA THR A 6 -10.15 11.84 0.36
C THR A 6 -8.73 11.42 0.07
N HIS A 7 -7.84 11.50 1.05
CA HIS A 7 -6.41 11.21 0.89
C HIS A 7 -5.87 10.46 2.08
N THR A 8 -4.89 9.62 1.82
CA THR A 8 -3.91 9.12 2.78
C THR A 8 -2.53 9.22 2.17
N PHE A 9 -1.48 9.14 2.99
CA PHE A 9 -0.11 9.33 2.52
C PHE A 9 0.78 8.20 3.00
N ILE A 10 1.74 7.82 2.15
CA ILE A 10 2.85 6.96 2.52
C ILE A 10 4.15 7.66 2.13
N HIS A 11 5.21 7.39 2.89
CA HIS A 11 6.53 7.85 2.53
C HIS A 11 7.17 6.89 1.53
N VAL A 12 7.65 7.45 0.43
CA VAL A 12 8.47 6.76 -0.56
C VAL A 12 9.85 7.42 -0.59
N LEU A 13 10.85 6.72 -1.08
CA LEU A 13 12.23 7.22 -1.09
C LEU A 13 12.66 7.75 -2.47
N ASP A 14 11.88 7.44 -3.50
CA ASP A 14 12.02 7.93 -4.86
C ASP A 14 10.64 7.92 -5.53
N GLN A 15 10.17 9.08 -5.97
CA GLN A 15 8.81 9.21 -6.52
C GLN A 15 8.69 8.66 -7.94
N ASP A 16 9.73 8.69 -8.75
CA ASP A 16 9.71 8.09 -10.09
C ASP A 16 9.73 6.56 -10.02
N GLU A 17 10.51 5.99 -9.11
CA GLU A 17 10.48 4.56 -8.83
C GLU A 17 9.13 4.14 -8.25
N ALA A 18 8.52 4.95 -7.39
CA ALA A 18 7.17 4.73 -6.88
C ALA A 18 6.13 4.68 -8.01
N LEU A 19 6.21 5.58 -8.99
CA LEU A 19 5.34 5.55 -10.18
C LEU A 19 5.51 4.25 -10.98
N GLY A 20 6.73 3.81 -11.19
CA GLY A 20 7.01 2.54 -11.87
C GLY A 20 6.35 1.33 -11.20
N PHE A 21 6.23 1.37 -9.88
CA PHE A 21 5.61 0.31 -9.10
C PHE A 21 4.09 0.48 -9.00
N TYR A 22 3.61 1.58 -8.43
CA TYR A 22 2.17 1.78 -8.17
C TYR A 22 1.35 1.92 -9.45
N VAL A 23 1.85 2.62 -10.44
CA VAL A 23 1.20 2.75 -11.74
C VAL A 23 1.62 1.61 -12.68
N GLY A 24 2.92 1.39 -12.84
CA GLY A 24 3.43 0.43 -13.82
C GLY A 24 3.14 -1.02 -13.49
N LYS A 25 3.22 -1.43 -12.23
CA LYS A 25 2.99 -2.82 -11.80
C LYS A 25 1.61 -3.04 -11.18
N LEU A 26 1.16 -2.14 -10.29
CA LEU A 26 -0.12 -2.30 -9.60
C LEU A 26 -1.32 -1.76 -10.39
N GLY A 27 -1.11 -1.03 -11.48
CA GLY A 27 -2.19 -0.55 -12.35
C GLY A 27 -2.98 0.64 -11.79
N MET A 28 -2.43 1.38 -10.83
CA MET A 28 -3.01 2.65 -10.39
C MET A 28 -2.84 3.72 -11.46
N VAL A 29 -3.55 4.82 -11.31
CA VAL A 29 -3.47 5.98 -12.21
C VAL A 29 -3.02 7.22 -11.44
N VAL A 30 -2.26 8.11 -12.10
CA VAL A 30 -1.87 9.39 -11.53
C VAL A 30 -3.07 10.32 -11.51
N ASN A 31 -3.36 10.92 -10.35
CA ASN A 31 -4.36 11.97 -10.22
C ASN A 31 -3.71 13.36 -10.32
N ILE A 32 -2.68 13.60 -9.53
CA ILE A 32 -1.94 14.87 -9.50
C ILE A 32 -0.44 14.53 -9.47
N ASP A 33 0.32 15.23 -10.29
CA ASP A 33 1.77 15.25 -10.28
C ASP A 33 2.19 16.71 -10.50
N ALA A 34 2.48 17.42 -9.41
CA ALA A 34 2.73 18.86 -9.43
C ALA A 34 3.99 19.22 -8.66
N ASP A 35 4.86 19.99 -9.29
CA ASP A 35 5.98 20.62 -8.62
C ASP A 35 5.48 21.90 -7.92
N LEU A 36 5.51 21.91 -6.60
CA LEU A 36 5.13 23.05 -5.77
C LEU A 36 6.35 23.92 -5.39
N GLY A 37 7.52 23.63 -5.93
CA GLY A 37 8.78 24.32 -5.64
C GLY A 37 9.49 23.77 -4.40
N PHE A 38 8.81 23.63 -3.29
CA PHE A 38 9.36 23.05 -2.06
C PHE A 38 9.12 21.53 -1.93
N MET A 39 8.18 20.99 -2.71
CA MET A 39 7.91 19.55 -2.78
C MET A 39 7.18 19.19 -4.09
N ARG A 40 7.30 17.94 -4.49
CA ARG A 40 6.47 17.35 -5.54
C ARG A 40 5.23 16.72 -4.91
N TRP A 41 4.06 17.24 -5.25
CA TRP A 41 2.78 16.67 -4.84
C TRP A 41 2.37 15.58 -5.82
N LEU A 42 2.46 14.34 -5.41
CA LEU A 42 2.18 13.19 -6.25
C LEU A 42 1.10 12.32 -5.60
N THR A 43 -0.03 12.15 -6.29
CA THR A 43 -1.12 11.28 -5.84
C THR A 43 -1.53 10.31 -6.94
N VAL A 44 -1.88 9.10 -6.51
CA VAL A 44 -2.38 8.02 -7.35
C VAL A 44 -3.66 7.45 -6.76
N SER A 45 -4.49 6.83 -7.59
CA SER A 45 -5.68 6.11 -7.15
C SER A 45 -5.92 4.87 -8.00
N LEU A 46 -6.84 4.00 -7.57
CA LEU A 46 -7.40 3.01 -8.47
C LEU A 46 -8.23 3.71 -9.55
N PRO A 47 -8.27 3.20 -10.80
CA PRO A 47 -9.03 3.83 -11.89
C PRO A 47 -10.51 4.07 -11.57
N GLU A 48 -11.13 3.17 -10.81
CA GLU A 48 -12.55 3.25 -10.44
C GLU A 48 -12.81 3.84 -9.05
N GLN A 49 -11.75 4.33 -8.37
CA GLN A 49 -11.83 4.91 -7.02
C GLN A 49 -11.06 6.24 -6.97
N ALA A 50 -11.30 7.14 -7.92
CA ALA A 50 -10.57 8.41 -8.02
C ALA A 50 -10.89 9.40 -6.89
N ASP A 51 -11.92 9.17 -6.11
CA ASP A 51 -12.32 9.98 -4.96
C ASP A 51 -11.54 9.65 -3.69
N PHE A 52 -10.70 8.61 -3.69
CA PHE A 52 -9.76 8.30 -2.63
C PHE A 52 -8.35 8.17 -3.21
N GLN A 53 -7.45 9.04 -2.79
CA GLN A 53 -6.12 9.15 -3.36
C GLN A 53 -5.04 8.77 -2.35
N LEU A 54 -4.03 8.08 -2.83
CA LEU A 54 -2.81 7.75 -2.11
C LEU A 54 -1.72 8.75 -2.50
N GLY A 55 -1.25 9.54 -1.54
CA GLY A 55 -0.11 10.42 -1.72
C GLY A 55 1.21 9.65 -1.58
N LEU A 56 2.07 9.76 -2.58
CA LEU A 56 3.41 9.18 -2.61
C LEU A 56 4.42 10.29 -2.32
N MET A 57 4.79 10.46 -1.04
CA MET A 57 5.54 11.64 -0.58
C MET A 57 6.95 11.28 -0.16
N LEU A 58 7.92 12.10 -0.59
CA LEU A 58 9.27 12.07 -0.03
C LEU A 58 9.25 12.69 1.37
N PRO A 59 9.88 12.06 2.38
CA PRO A 59 10.11 12.74 3.63
C PRO A 59 11.10 13.89 3.41
N GLY A 60 10.75 15.09 3.84
CA GLY A 60 11.58 16.26 3.61
C GLY A 60 11.08 17.54 4.28
N PRO A 61 11.88 18.62 4.19
CA PRO A 61 11.46 19.93 4.62
C PRO A 61 10.34 20.49 3.72
N PRO A 62 9.50 21.42 4.19
CA PRO A 62 9.53 22.03 5.53
C PRO A 62 8.82 21.20 6.61
N VAL A 63 8.26 20.02 6.27
CA VAL A 63 7.47 19.23 7.20
C VAL A 63 8.34 18.58 8.27
N TYR A 64 9.52 18.09 7.88
CA TYR A 64 10.46 17.42 8.76
C TYR A 64 11.85 18.06 8.68
N ASP A 65 12.57 18.09 9.81
CA ASP A 65 13.99 18.44 9.83
C ASP A 65 14.86 17.27 9.32
N ASP A 66 16.14 17.54 9.06
CA ASP A 66 17.04 16.55 8.45
C ASP A 66 17.20 15.28 9.31
N ALA A 67 17.25 15.41 10.64
CA ALA A 67 17.37 14.27 11.54
C ALA A 67 16.12 13.38 11.49
N THR A 68 14.93 13.98 11.48
CA THR A 68 13.66 13.26 11.35
C THR A 68 13.52 12.61 9.98
N VAL A 69 13.98 13.26 8.91
CA VAL A 69 14.00 12.68 7.57
C VAL A 69 14.80 11.37 7.54
N GLU A 70 16.01 11.36 8.13
CA GLU A 70 16.84 10.15 8.19
C GLU A 70 16.18 9.02 9.00
N GLU A 71 15.54 9.35 10.12
CA GLU A 71 14.78 8.38 10.92
C GLU A 71 13.61 7.79 10.13
N ILE A 72 12.84 8.62 9.40
CA ILE A 72 11.73 8.15 8.56
C ILE A 72 12.26 7.24 7.45
N ARG A 73 13.33 7.63 6.77
CA ARG A 73 13.95 6.81 5.70
C ARG A 73 14.35 5.43 6.23
N GLU A 74 14.96 5.36 7.39
CA GLU A 74 15.31 4.10 8.03
C GLU A 74 14.07 3.25 8.37
N LEU A 75 13.02 3.87 8.94
CA LEU A 75 11.78 3.18 9.26
C LEU A 75 11.03 2.67 8.02
N VAL A 76 11.05 3.41 6.93
CA VAL A 76 10.47 2.97 5.64
C VAL A 76 11.12 1.67 5.18
N THR A 77 12.46 1.60 5.20
CA THR A 77 13.18 0.39 4.77
C THR A 77 12.92 -0.84 5.65
N LYS A 78 12.48 -0.61 6.87
CA LYS A 78 12.10 -1.65 7.84
C LYS A 78 10.61 -2.03 7.77
N GLY A 79 9.82 -1.36 6.91
CA GLY A 79 8.37 -1.52 6.88
C GLY A 79 7.65 -1.00 8.14
N ALA A 80 8.29 -0.07 8.86
CA ALA A 80 7.85 0.42 10.17
C ALA A 80 7.47 1.91 10.20
N ALA A 81 7.35 2.54 9.05
CA ALA A 81 7.00 3.97 8.96
C ALA A 81 5.51 4.28 9.16
N GLY A 82 4.69 3.29 9.45
CA GLY A 82 3.27 3.44 9.72
C GLY A 82 2.38 3.56 8.46
N GLY A 83 2.94 3.52 7.26
CA GLY A 83 2.20 3.45 6.02
C GLY A 83 1.88 2.01 5.64
N GLY A 84 0.79 1.82 4.92
CA GLY A 84 0.43 0.52 4.36
C GLY A 84 -0.87 0.62 3.58
N VAL A 85 -1.05 -0.27 2.62
CA VAL A 85 -2.24 -0.29 1.77
C VAL A 85 -2.77 -1.72 1.70
N ILE A 86 -4.09 -1.85 1.83
CA ILE A 86 -4.78 -3.11 1.58
C ILE A 86 -5.71 -2.89 0.39
N PHE A 87 -5.50 -3.65 -0.68
CA PHE A 87 -6.37 -3.67 -1.84
C PHE A 87 -7.37 -4.82 -1.76
N GLU A 88 -8.53 -4.65 -2.35
CA GLU A 88 -9.46 -5.73 -2.63
C GLU A 88 -9.28 -6.22 -4.07
N THR A 89 -9.39 -7.51 -4.29
CA THR A 89 -9.36 -8.15 -5.61
C THR A 89 -10.42 -9.25 -5.68
N ASP A 90 -10.93 -9.50 -6.87
CA ASP A 90 -11.87 -10.62 -7.11
C ASP A 90 -11.16 -11.97 -7.30
N ASP A 91 -9.82 -11.95 -7.49
CA ASP A 91 -9.01 -13.14 -7.71
C ASP A 91 -7.62 -12.95 -7.11
N CYS A 92 -7.45 -13.37 -5.88
CA CYS A 92 -6.18 -13.23 -5.16
C CYS A 92 -5.06 -14.06 -5.80
N ARG A 93 -5.35 -15.30 -6.20
CA ARG A 93 -4.34 -16.18 -6.78
C ARG A 93 -3.91 -15.74 -8.17
N GLY A 94 -4.85 -15.36 -9.03
CA GLY A 94 -4.55 -14.82 -10.35
C GLY A 94 -3.81 -13.49 -10.29
N THR A 95 -4.18 -12.61 -9.37
CA THR A 95 -3.46 -11.35 -9.13
C THR A 95 -2.02 -11.61 -8.66
N TYR A 96 -1.83 -12.54 -7.74
CA TYR A 96 -0.51 -12.98 -7.28
C TYR A 96 0.37 -13.46 -8.44
N GLU A 97 -0.13 -14.39 -9.29
CA GLU A 97 0.64 -14.92 -10.41
C GLU A 97 1.00 -13.84 -11.43
N LYS A 98 0.06 -12.94 -11.72
CA LYS A 98 0.29 -11.81 -12.64
C LYS A 98 1.38 -10.86 -12.12
N LEU A 99 1.32 -10.48 -10.86
CA LEU A 99 2.30 -9.57 -10.26
C LEU A 99 3.67 -10.24 -10.09
N ARG A 100 3.70 -11.51 -9.72
CA ARG A 100 4.93 -12.30 -9.64
C ARG A 100 5.61 -12.41 -11.00
N ALA A 101 4.86 -12.66 -12.07
CA ALA A 101 5.38 -12.66 -13.45
C ALA A 101 5.93 -11.29 -13.88
N ALA A 102 5.40 -10.19 -13.33
CA ALA A 102 5.89 -8.83 -13.53
C ALA A 102 7.11 -8.49 -12.64
N GLY A 103 7.64 -9.45 -11.88
CA GLY A 103 8.81 -9.27 -11.03
C GLY A 103 8.55 -8.70 -9.64
N VAL A 104 7.30 -8.68 -9.18
CA VAL A 104 6.96 -8.28 -7.81
C VAL A 104 7.36 -9.39 -6.84
N GLU A 105 8.08 -9.02 -5.79
CA GLU A 105 8.46 -9.92 -4.71
C GLU A 105 7.39 -9.94 -3.62
N PHE A 106 7.03 -11.15 -3.16
CA PHE A 106 6.02 -11.35 -2.14
C PHE A 106 6.66 -11.79 -0.81
N THR A 107 6.11 -11.32 0.28
CA THR A 107 6.47 -11.74 1.64
C THR A 107 5.54 -12.84 2.15
N GLN A 108 4.35 -12.99 1.55
CA GLN A 108 3.41 -14.06 1.83
C GLN A 108 2.66 -14.43 0.55
N GLU A 109 2.63 -15.73 0.23
CA GLU A 109 1.82 -16.29 -0.85
C GLU A 109 0.32 -16.27 -0.49
N PRO A 110 -0.60 -16.50 -1.48
CA PRO A 110 -2.03 -16.58 -1.21
C PRO A 110 -2.35 -17.56 -0.10
N THR A 111 -2.92 -17.04 0.97
CA THR A 111 -3.23 -17.81 2.18
C THR A 111 -4.68 -17.59 2.57
N GLU A 112 -5.41 -18.69 2.80
CA GLU A 112 -6.80 -18.65 3.25
C GLU A 112 -6.88 -18.23 4.71
N ARG A 113 -7.76 -17.29 5.00
CA ARG A 113 -8.07 -16.76 6.32
C ARG A 113 -9.58 -16.70 6.52
N PHE A 114 -10.04 -16.46 7.74
CA PHE A 114 -11.47 -16.32 8.04
C PHE A 114 -12.16 -15.18 7.28
N TYR A 115 -11.40 -14.17 6.84
CA TYR A 115 -11.91 -13.01 6.10
C TYR A 115 -11.75 -13.13 4.58
N GLY A 116 -11.10 -14.17 4.09
CA GLY A 116 -10.85 -14.38 2.67
C GLY A 116 -9.46 -14.93 2.38
N THR A 117 -9.02 -14.83 1.15
CA THR A 117 -7.66 -15.22 0.73
C THR A 117 -6.83 -13.96 0.58
N ASP A 118 -5.68 -13.89 1.24
CA ASP A 118 -4.79 -12.73 1.16
C ASP A 118 -3.35 -13.06 0.78
N CYS A 119 -2.66 -12.05 0.24
CA CYS A 119 -1.24 -12.03 -0.03
C CYS A 119 -0.60 -10.81 0.63
N ALA A 120 0.70 -10.88 0.86
CA ALA A 120 1.49 -9.75 1.34
C ALA A 120 2.74 -9.53 0.48
N LEU A 121 3.07 -8.29 0.28
CA LEU A 121 4.27 -7.83 -0.42
C LEU A 121 4.76 -6.51 0.19
N HIS A 122 5.92 -6.06 -0.25
CA HIS A 122 6.41 -4.71 0.01
C HIS A 122 6.52 -3.93 -1.29
N ASP A 123 6.35 -2.62 -1.21
CA ASP A 123 6.77 -1.75 -2.30
C ASP A 123 8.32 -1.72 -2.41
N PRO A 124 8.91 -1.05 -3.41
CA PRO A 124 10.37 -1.02 -3.58
C PRO A 124 11.15 -0.44 -2.40
N PHE A 125 10.50 0.26 -1.50
CA PHE A 125 11.13 0.96 -0.37
C PHE A 125 11.00 0.20 0.96
N GLY A 126 10.04 -0.73 1.06
CA GLY A 126 9.75 -1.51 2.25
C GLY A 126 8.36 -1.30 2.84
N ASN A 127 7.52 -0.42 2.28
CA ASN A 127 6.16 -0.23 2.77
C ASN A 127 5.32 -1.50 2.59
N PRO A 128 4.60 -1.94 3.62
CA PRO A 128 3.79 -3.14 3.54
C PRO A 128 2.54 -2.92 2.67
N ILE A 129 2.26 -3.89 1.81
CA ILE A 129 1.08 -3.94 0.96
C ILE A 129 0.43 -5.31 1.12
N ARG A 130 -0.89 -5.33 1.15
CA ARG A 130 -1.69 -6.54 1.06
C ARG A 130 -2.76 -6.39 -0.01
N PHE A 131 -3.22 -7.51 -0.55
CA PHE A 131 -4.49 -7.57 -1.26
C PHE A 131 -5.25 -8.81 -0.85
N THR A 132 -6.57 -8.67 -0.80
CA THR A 132 -7.48 -9.67 -0.27
C THR A 132 -8.61 -9.92 -1.26
N GLU A 133 -8.86 -11.19 -1.53
CA GLU A 133 -10.13 -11.66 -2.11
C GLU A 133 -11.05 -11.97 -0.92
N PRO A 134 -12.14 -11.18 -0.72
CA PRO A 134 -13.00 -11.36 0.43
C PRO A 134 -13.67 -12.75 0.45
N ALA A 135 -13.90 -13.27 1.65
CA ALA A 135 -14.71 -14.46 1.81
C ALA A 135 -16.16 -14.21 1.37
N GLU A 136 -16.83 -15.25 0.89
CA GLU A 136 -18.26 -15.15 0.60
C GLU A 136 -19.08 -15.00 1.89
N GLY A 137 -20.03 -14.06 1.88
CA GLY A 137 -20.93 -13.80 2.98
C GLY A 137 -20.33 -12.98 4.13
N PRO A 138 -21.03 -12.88 5.27
CA PRO A 138 -20.60 -12.09 6.41
C PRO A 138 -19.31 -12.63 7.04
N ILE A 139 -18.38 -11.74 7.40
CA ILE A 139 -17.19 -12.12 8.14
C ILE A 139 -17.57 -12.42 9.60
N VAL A 140 -17.30 -13.62 10.04
CA VAL A 140 -17.38 -14.02 11.44
C VAL A 140 -15.98 -14.06 12.01
N VAL A 141 -15.69 -13.13 12.92
CA VAL A 141 -14.38 -13.06 13.58
C VAL A 141 -14.29 -14.18 14.61
N PRO A 142 -13.34 -15.16 14.46
CA PRO A 142 -13.15 -16.19 15.45
C PRO A 142 -12.76 -15.62 16.81
N SER A 143 -13.01 -16.37 17.88
CA SER A 143 -12.52 -16.02 19.20
C SER A 143 -10.98 -16.07 19.25
N ALA A 144 -10.40 -15.41 20.25
CA ALA A 144 -8.96 -15.42 20.43
C ALA A 144 -8.38 -16.83 20.63
N ASP A 145 -9.13 -17.72 21.22
CA ASP A 145 -8.70 -19.10 21.45
C ASP A 145 -8.72 -19.92 20.16
N GLU A 146 -9.77 -19.80 19.34
CA GLU A 146 -9.82 -20.42 18.00
C GLU A 146 -8.69 -19.94 17.08
N LEU A 147 -8.35 -18.64 17.15
CA LEU A 147 -7.25 -18.09 16.35
C LEU A 147 -5.87 -18.61 16.79
N ARG A 148 -5.68 -18.91 18.08
CA ARG A 148 -4.43 -19.48 18.61
C ARG A 148 -4.23 -20.93 18.18
N GLU A 149 -5.30 -21.69 17.98
CA GLU A 149 -5.24 -23.07 17.54
C GLU A 149 -4.89 -23.23 16.04
N GLN A 150 -5.04 -22.15 15.25
CA GLN A 150 -4.75 -22.13 13.81
C GLN A 150 -3.34 -21.62 13.47
N GLY A 151 -2.58 -21.16 14.45
CA GLY A 151 -1.26 -20.55 14.29
C GLY A 151 -0.08 -21.52 14.39
#